data_4b014f08518d6f2e96223444aee139c8
#
_entry.id   4b014f08518d6f2e96223444aee139c8
#
_cell.length_a   1.000
_cell.length_b   1.000
_cell.length_c   1.000
_cell.angle_alpha   90.00
_cell.angle_beta   90.00
_cell.angle_gamma   90.00
#
_symmetry.space_group_name_H-M   'P 1'
#
loop_
_entity.id
_entity.type
_entity.pdbx_description
1 polymer ?
#
loop_
_entity_poly.entity_id
_entity_poly.type
_entity_poly.pdbx_seq_one_letter_code
_entity_poly.pdbx_strand_id
1 'polypeptide(L)'
;DKRFAYEEAQVIIETKKNFIPENVSITNESYKVSDHIVEATLKLNELAKILRKKRMQEGAISFDRVEVKFHLDEEANPVGVFFKEAKDANKLIEEFMLLANRKVAEFIGSHQDKPSNKTFIYRVHDEPDVEKLASLQNIISKFGYKINTESKKSTTESLNQLLNDVNGTAEANMIETLAIRSMSKAVYTTQNIGHYGLAFDYYSHFTSP
;
A
#
# COMPACT_ATOMS: atom_id res chain seq x y z
N ASP A 1 6.46 -18.19 -19.69
CA ASP A 1 5.76 -17.04 -19.05
C ASP A 1 4.31 -17.42 -18.76
N LYS A 2 3.81 -16.98 -17.61
CA LYS A 2 2.43 -17.19 -17.19
C LYS A 2 1.88 -15.92 -16.55
N ARG A 3 0.68 -15.52 -16.96
CA ARG A 3 -0.10 -14.45 -16.30
C ARG A 3 -1.01 -15.09 -15.27
N PHE A 4 -1.05 -14.50 -14.06
CA PHE A 4 -1.92 -14.91 -12.96
C PHE A 4 -2.91 -13.82 -12.60
N ALA A 5 -4.10 -14.21 -12.14
CA ALA A 5 -4.89 -13.36 -11.26
C ALA A 5 -4.24 -13.30 -9.86
N TYR A 6 -4.60 -12.30 -9.07
CA TYR A 6 -4.08 -12.18 -7.69
C TYR A 6 -4.44 -13.40 -6.83
N GLU A 7 -5.64 -13.92 -7.01
CA GLU A 7 -6.15 -15.09 -6.29
C GLU A 7 -5.35 -16.36 -6.63
N GLU A 8 -4.99 -16.55 -7.90
CA GLU A 8 -4.15 -17.68 -8.36
C GLU A 8 -2.73 -17.59 -7.78
N ALA A 9 -2.11 -16.41 -7.84
CA ALA A 9 -0.80 -16.17 -7.25
C ALA A 9 -0.83 -16.34 -5.72
N GLN A 10 -1.93 -15.95 -5.07
CA GLN A 10 -2.12 -16.12 -3.63
C GLN A 10 -2.16 -17.61 -3.24
N VAL A 11 -2.84 -18.45 -4.03
CA VAL A 11 -2.84 -19.92 -3.80
C VAL A 11 -1.42 -20.49 -3.85
N ILE A 12 -0.60 -20.06 -4.81
CA ILE A 12 0.81 -20.48 -4.89
C ILE A 12 1.57 -20.05 -3.63
N ILE A 13 1.40 -18.81 -3.20
CA ILE A 13 2.09 -18.24 -2.02
C ILE A 13 1.71 -19.00 -0.74
N GLU A 14 0.43 -19.29 -0.55
CA GLU A 14 -0.10 -19.95 0.65
C GLU A 14 0.22 -21.44 0.68
N THR A 15 -0.01 -22.14 -0.44
CA THR A 15 0.11 -23.60 -0.50
C THR A 15 1.52 -24.07 -0.82
N LYS A 16 2.33 -23.23 -1.46
CA LYS A 16 3.67 -23.54 -2.02
C LYS A 16 3.62 -24.69 -3.06
N LYS A 17 2.47 -24.89 -3.69
CA LYS A 17 2.23 -25.94 -4.67
C LYS A 17 2.04 -25.36 -6.07
N ASN A 18 2.26 -26.19 -7.06
CA ASN A 18 2.13 -25.88 -8.48
C ASN A 18 0.70 -26.04 -9.04
N PHE A 19 -0.29 -26.29 -8.18
CA PHE A 19 -1.67 -26.57 -8.58
C PHE A 19 -2.59 -25.39 -8.26
N ILE A 20 -3.31 -24.95 -9.29
CA ILE A 20 -4.37 -23.92 -9.20
C ILE A 20 -5.72 -24.62 -9.29
N PRO A 21 -6.56 -24.52 -8.26
CA PRO A 21 -7.90 -25.15 -8.27
C PRO A 21 -8.88 -24.39 -9.15
N GLU A 22 -9.88 -25.07 -9.67
CA GLU A 22 -10.91 -24.56 -10.56
C GLU A 22 -11.62 -23.30 -10.02
N ASN A 23 -12.01 -23.32 -8.75
CA ASN A 23 -12.75 -22.25 -8.09
C ASN A 23 -11.96 -20.94 -7.90
N VAL A 24 -10.65 -20.95 -8.18
CA VAL A 24 -9.77 -19.76 -8.10
C VAL A 24 -9.26 -19.37 -9.48
N SER A 25 -9.22 -20.33 -10.40
CA SER A 25 -8.73 -20.13 -11.77
C SER A 25 -9.60 -19.17 -12.56
N ILE A 26 -8.98 -18.21 -13.24
CA ILE A 26 -9.66 -17.28 -14.16
C ILE A 26 -10.22 -17.99 -15.41
N THR A 27 -9.78 -19.23 -15.69
CA THR A 27 -10.27 -20.03 -16.81
C THR A 27 -11.40 -20.98 -16.41
N ASN A 28 -11.80 -21.01 -15.14
CA ASN A 28 -12.74 -21.98 -14.57
C ASN A 28 -12.33 -23.44 -14.80
N GLU A 29 -11.03 -23.69 -14.91
CA GLU A 29 -10.44 -25.03 -15.03
C GLU A 29 -9.23 -25.14 -14.11
N SER A 30 -9.09 -26.26 -13.43
CA SER A 30 -7.87 -26.50 -12.65
C SER A 30 -6.67 -26.77 -13.57
N TYR A 31 -5.50 -26.26 -13.19
CA TYR A 31 -4.27 -26.49 -13.96
C TYR A 31 -3.02 -26.50 -13.07
N LYS A 32 -1.93 -26.98 -13.65
CA LYS A 32 -0.60 -26.95 -13.02
C LYS A 32 0.31 -25.94 -13.70
N VAL A 33 1.13 -25.27 -12.90
CA VAL A 33 2.24 -24.44 -13.37
C VAL A 33 3.57 -25.19 -13.21
N SER A 34 4.63 -24.74 -13.86
CA SER A 34 5.97 -25.34 -13.65
C SER A 34 6.50 -24.99 -12.26
N ASP A 35 7.27 -25.90 -11.68
CA ASP A 35 7.87 -25.68 -10.35
C ASP A 35 8.79 -24.45 -10.32
N HIS A 36 9.48 -24.16 -11.43
CA HIS A 36 10.27 -22.93 -11.57
C HIS A 36 9.43 -21.64 -11.39
N ILE A 37 8.19 -21.62 -11.88
CA ILE A 37 7.28 -20.46 -11.67
C ILE A 37 6.88 -20.36 -10.20
N VAL A 38 6.63 -21.50 -9.54
CA VAL A 38 6.33 -21.53 -8.10
C VAL A 38 7.51 -20.96 -7.30
N GLU A 39 8.73 -21.47 -7.54
CA GLU A 39 9.95 -20.99 -6.88
C GLU A 39 10.15 -19.48 -7.09
N ALA A 40 10.00 -19.00 -8.34
CA ALA A 40 10.12 -17.58 -8.66
C ALA A 40 9.08 -16.73 -7.92
N THR A 41 7.82 -17.17 -7.87
CA THR A 41 6.74 -16.47 -7.16
C THR A 41 7.02 -16.38 -5.65
N LEU A 42 7.44 -17.48 -5.04
CA LEU A 42 7.79 -17.52 -3.62
C LEU A 42 8.98 -16.61 -3.30
N LYS A 43 10.01 -16.61 -4.16
CA LYS A 43 11.19 -15.76 -4.00
C LYS A 43 10.86 -14.27 -4.13
N LEU A 44 10.03 -13.92 -5.10
CA LEU A 44 9.54 -12.54 -5.25
C LEU A 44 8.71 -12.11 -4.03
N ASN A 45 7.86 -12.99 -3.50
CA ASN A 45 7.09 -12.69 -2.29
C ASN A 45 8.00 -12.47 -1.06
N GLU A 46 9.04 -13.27 -0.91
CA GLU A 46 10.06 -13.07 0.14
C GLU A 46 10.73 -11.69 0.03
N LEU A 47 11.16 -11.32 -1.18
CA LEU A 47 11.77 -10.01 -1.44
C LEU A 47 10.80 -8.86 -1.19
N ALA A 48 9.54 -8.99 -1.60
CA ALA A 48 8.50 -7.99 -1.33
C ALA A 48 8.29 -7.78 0.17
N LYS A 49 8.27 -8.85 0.98
CA LYS A 49 8.20 -8.76 2.45
C LYS A 49 9.39 -8.03 3.06
N ILE A 50 10.58 -8.24 2.53
CA ILE A 50 11.80 -7.51 2.96
C ILE A 50 11.67 -6.02 2.61
N LEU A 51 11.24 -5.68 1.39
CA LEU A 51 11.03 -4.30 0.95
C LEU A 51 10.00 -3.59 1.83
N ARG A 52 8.85 -4.23 2.06
CA ARG A 52 7.79 -3.69 2.93
C ARG A 52 8.28 -3.47 4.36
N LYS A 53 8.94 -4.46 4.95
CA LYS A 53 9.51 -4.35 6.31
C LYS A 53 10.46 -3.16 6.41
N LYS A 54 11.37 -3.01 5.45
CA LYS A 54 12.31 -1.89 5.41
C LYS A 54 11.58 -0.55 5.33
N ARG A 55 10.62 -0.42 4.42
CA ARG A 55 9.82 0.80 4.24
C ARG A 55 9.06 1.18 5.52
N MET A 56 8.45 0.21 6.20
CA MET A 56 7.77 0.44 7.47
C MET A 56 8.74 0.89 8.58
N GLN A 57 9.95 0.33 8.63
CA GLN A 57 11.01 0.76 9.58
C GLN A 57 11.54 2.17 9.27
N GLU A 58 11.51 2.59 8.00
CA GLU A 58 11.87 3.94 7.55
C GLU A 58 10.75 4.96 7.83
N GLY A 59 9.58 4.55 8.32
CA GLY A 59 8.47 5.41 8.73
C GLY A 59 7.34 5.53 7.73
N ALA A 60 7.14 4.53 6.84
CA ALA A 60 5.94 4.50 6.02
C ALA A 60 4.69 4.25 6.87
N ILE A 61 3.54 4.78 6.42
CA ILE A 61 2.25 4.54 7.06
C ILE A 61 1.49 3.49 6.25
N SER A 62 0.96 2.46 6.92
CA SER A 62 0.15 1.42 6.30
C SER A 62 -1.32 1.65 6.58
N PHE A 63 -2.08 1.89 5.53
CA PHE A 63 -3.53 1.92 5.56
C PHE A 63 -4.06 0.66 4.85
N ASP A 64 -3.90 -0.50 5.50
CA ASP A 64 -4.42 -1.77 4.97
C ASP A 64 -5.94 -1.82 5.16
N ARG A 65 -6.70 -1.29 4.21
CA ARG A 65 -8.15 -1.24 4.28
C ARG A 65 -8.80 -2.48 3.70
N VAL A 66 -9.85 -2.92 4.36
CA VAL A 66 -10.83 -3.83 3.78
C VAL A 66 -11.73 -3.02 2.85
N GLU A 67 -11.69 -3.31 1.56
CA GLU A 67 -12.56 -2.67 0.58
C GLU A 67 -13.92 -3.35 0.57
N VAL A 68 -14.98 -2.58 0.75
CA VAL A 68 -16.34 -3.05 0.53
C VAL A 68 -16.62 -3.05 -0.96
N LYS A 69 -16.96 -4.20 -1.53
CA LYS A 69 -17.34 -4.39 -2.92
C LYS A 69 -18.76 -4.89 -2.99
N PHE A 70 -19.44 -4.62 -4.12
CA PHE A 70 -20.81 -5.06 -4.35
C PHE A 70 -20.84 -6.08 -5.48
N HIS A 71 -21.61 -7.15 -5.29
CA HIS A 71 -22.05 -7.96 -6.40
C HIS A 71 -23.17 -7.22 -7.11
N LEU A 72 -23.01 -7.04 -8.41
CA LEU A 72 -24.01 -6.37 -9.24
C LEU A 72 -24.73 -7.40 -10.13
N ASP A 73 -26.02 -7.22 -10.37
CA ASP A 73 -26.77 -7.96 -11.39
C ASP A 73 -26.49 -7.44 -12.81
N GLU A 74 -27.18 -7.96 -13.81
CA GLU A 74 -27.03 -7.58 -15.22
C GLU A 74 -27.46 -6.12 -15.48
N GLU A 75 -28.32 -5.55 -14.64
CA GLU A 75 -28.78 -4.18 -14.67
C GLU A 75 -27.94 -3.23 -13.80
N ALA A 76 -26.81 -3.72 -13.26
CA ALA A 76 -25.90 -2.99 -12.37
C ALA A 76 -26.50 -2.60 -10.99
N ASN A 77 -27.55 -3.28 -10.52
CA ASN A 77 -28.07 -3.11 -9.17
C ASN A 77 -27.25 -3.94 -8.17
N PRO A 78 -26.99 -3.44 -6.95
CA PRO A 78 -26.27 -4.17 -5.92
C PRO A 78 -27.15 -5.29 -5.34
N VAL A 79 -26.73 -6.54 -5.55
CA VAL A 79 -27.45 -7.75 -5.07
C VAL A 79 -26.73 -8.41 -3.89
N GLY A 80 -25.52 -7.95 -3.54
CA GLY A 80 -24.77 -8.48 -2.41
C GLY A 80 -23.56 -7.62 -2.09
N VAL A 81 -22.96 -7.87 -0.91
CA VAL A 81 -21.76 -7.18 -0.41
C VAL A 81 -20.69 -8.22 -0.13
N PHE A 82 -19.45 -7.93 -0.53
CA PHE A 82 -18.28 -8.71 -0.13
C PHE A 82 -17.12 -7.82 0.26
N PHE A 83 -16.23 -8.36 1.08
CA PHE A 83 -15.06 -7.64 1.58
C PHE A 83 -13.82 -8.13 0.85
N LYS A 84 -13.06 -7.19 0.29
CA LYS A 84 -11.80 -7.48 -0.39
C LYS A 84 -10.63 -6.96 0.45
N GLU A 85 -9.79 -7.89 0.91
CA GLU A 85 -8.55 -7.59 1.60
C GLU A 85 -7.36 -7.70 0.66
N ALA A 86 -6.38 -6.80 0.79
CA ALA A 86 -5.11 -6.90 0.09
C ALA A 86 -4.24 -7.99 0.74
N LYS A 87 -4.09 -9.12 0.03
CA LYS A 87 -3.27 -10.25 0.46
C LYS A 87 -1.83 -10.14 -0.01
N ASP A 88 -1.00 -11.13 0.30
CA ASP A 88 0.43 -11.17 -0.06
C ASP A 88 0.67 -10.99 -1.56
N ALA A 89 -0.16 -11.57 -2.44
CA ALA A 89 -0.05 -11.40 -3.88
C ALA A 89 -0.24 -9.93 -4.33
N ASN A 90 -1.18 -9.21 -3.71
CA ASN A 90 -1.38 -7.77 -3.97
C ASN A 90 -0.18 -6.96 -3.45
N LYS A 91 0.26 -7.24 -2.22
CA LYS A 91 1.41 -6.58 -1.59
C LYS A 91 2.72 -6.83 -2.33
N LEU A 92 2.88 -8.01 -2.94
CA LEU A 92 4.03 -8.33 -3.79
C LEU A 92 4.13 -7.33 -4.96
N ILE A 93 3.05 -7.19 -5.73
CA ILE A 93 3.04 -6.27 -6.88
C ILE A 93 3.19 -4.83 -6.42
N GLU A 94 2.50 -4.42 -5.34
CA GLU A 94 2.62 -3.08 -4.76
C GLU A 94 4.08 -2.73 -4.43
N GLU A 95 4.81 -3.57 -3.72
CA GLU A 95 6.18 -3.27 -3.30
C GLU A 95 7.16 -3.18 -4.49
N PHE A 96 7.02 -4.03 -5.51
CA PHE A 96 7.84 -3.93 -6.71
C PHE A 96 7.48 -2.71 -7.57
N MET A 97 6.21 -2.35 -7.64
CA MET A 97 5.77 -1.12 -8.28
C MET A 97 6.33 0.12 -7.56
N LEU A 98 6.22 0.16 -6.22
CA LEU A 98 6.79 1.23 -5.41
C LEU A 98 8.31 1.32 -5.58
N LEU A 99 9.00 0.18 -5.64
CA LEU A 99 10.44 0.12 -5.90
C LEU A 99 10.79 0.72 -7.27
N ALA A 100 10.08 0.34 -8.34
CA ALA A 100 10.29 0.86 -9.68
C ALA A 100 10.06 2.37 -9.74
N ASN A 101 8.94 2.84 -9.20
CA ASN A 101 8.56 4.25 -9.15
C ASN A 101 9.60 5.08 -8.37
N ARG A 102 10.05 4.59 -7.21
CA ARG A 102 11.10 5.20 -6.41
C ARG A 102 12.43 5.27 -7.16
N LYS A 103 12.88 4.15 -7.75
CA LYS A 103 14.19 4.07 -8.42
C LYS A 103 14.29 4.97 -9.64
N VAL A 104 13.23 5.11 -10.41
CA VAL A 104 13.19 6.07 -11.52
C VAL A 104 13.26 7.52 -11.00
N ALA A 105 12.50 7.84 -9.97
CA ALA A 105 12.53 9.18 -9.38
C ALA A 105 13.90 9.51 -8.75
N GLU A 106 14.54 8.56 -8.06
CA GLU A 106 15.91 8.71 -7.54
C GLU A 106 16.92 8.90 -8.66
N PHE A 107 16.86 8.07 -9.72
CA PHE A 107 17.80 8.11 -10.84
C PHE A 107 17.79 9.46 -11.57
N ILE A 108 16.60 10.03 -11.79
CA ILE A 108 16.47 11.33 -12.45
C ILE A 108 16.77 12.47 -11.46
N GLY A 109 16.22 12.40 -10.25
CA GLY A 109 16.31 13.45 -9.23
C GLY A 109 17.70 13.66 -8.65
N SER A 110 18.47 12.58 -8.46
CA SER A 110 19.85 12.68 -7.93
C SER A 110 20.84 13.34 -8.88
N HIS A 111 20.42 13.66 -10.11
CA HIS A 111 21.25 14.32 -11.11
C HIS A 111 20.89 15.80 -11.30
N GLN A 112 20.08 16.38 -10.42
CA GLN A 112 19.59 17.77 -10.58
C GLN A 112 20.69 18.84 -10.50
N ASP A 113 21.84 18.53 -9.92
CA ASP A 113 22.97 19.46 -9.80
C ASP A 113 23.89 19.51 -11.05
N LYS A 114 23.52 18.79 -12.13
CA LYS A 114 24.31 18.75 -13.36
C LYS A 114 23.77 19.72 -14.43
N PRO A 115 24.62 20.29 -15.32
CA PRO A 115 24.18 21.22 -16.37
C PRO A 115 23.16 20.67 -17.38
N SER A 116 22.92 19.35 -17.37
CA SER A 116 21.94 18.66 -18.22
C SER A 116 20.63 18.37 -17.51
N ASN A 117 20.26 19.20 -16.55
CA ASN A 117 19.10 19.00 -15.67
C ASN A 117 17.79 18.80 -16.47
N LYS A 118 17.19 17.62 -16.35
CA LYS A 118 15.89 17.32 -16.97
C LYS A 118 14.78 17.65 -15.99
N THR A 119 13.78 18.41 -16.43
CA THR A 119 12.55 18.58 -15.66
C THR A 119 11.90 17.22 -15.42
N PHE A 120 11.61 16.93 -14.18
CA PHE A 120 10.94 15.70 -13.78
C PHE A 120 9.73 16.00 -12.89
N ILE A 121 8.69 15.21 -13.01
CA ILE A 121 7.46 15.37 -12.23
C ILE A 121 7.48 14.33 -11.12
N TYR A 122 7.51 14.83 -9.87
CA TYR A 122 7.41 14.02 -8.67
C TYR A 122 5.97 13.94 -8.19
N ARG A 123 5.60 12.82 -7.57
CA ARG A 123 4.41 12.74 -6.74
C ARG A 123 4.83 12.92 -5.30
N VAL A 124 4.58 14.09 -4.77
CA VAL A 124 4.99 14.47 -3.41
C VAL A 124 3.81 14.33 -2.43
N HIS A 125 4.15 14.08 -1.18
CA HIS A 125 3.19 13.99 -0.10
C HIS A 125 3.79 14.64 1.14
N ASP A 126 3.23 15.77 1.53
CA ASP A 126 3.69 16.55 2.67
C ASP A 126 3.30 15.90 4.01
N GLU A 127 3.82 16.43 5.10
CA GLU A 127 3.46 16.02 6.46
C GLU A 127 1.96 16.23 6.72
N PRO A 128 1.40 15.50 7.70
CA PRO A 128 0.01 15.67 8.08
C PRO A 128 -0.28 17.09 8.56
N ASP A 129 -1.50 17.54 8.33
CA ASP A 129 -2.00 18.81 8.80
C ASP A 129 -2.12 18.84 10.33
N VAL A 130 -1.45 19.78 10.98
CA VAL A 130 -1.37 19.88 12.46
C VAL A 130 -2.75 20.06 13.10
N GLU A 131 -3.62 20.89 12.51
CA GLU A 131 -4.96 21.15 13.06
C GLU A 131 -5.85 19.92 12.94
N LYS A 132 -5.72 19.18 11.84
CA LYS A 132 -6.44 17.91 11.65
C LYS A 132 -5.93 16.82 12.56
N LEU A 133 -4.60 16.75 12.82
CA LEU A 133 -4.05 15.84 13.82
C LEU A 133 -4.56 16.15 15.23
N ALA A 134 -4.64 17.43 15.59
CA ALA A 134 -5.23 17.86 16.87
C ALA A 134 -6.71 17.46 16.96
N SER A 135 -7.47 17.62 15.88
CA SER A 135 -8.86 17.19 15.78
C SER A 135 -8.99 15.66 15.91
N LEU A 136 -8.12 14.90 15.24
CA LEU A 136 -8.05 13.45 15.39
C LEU A 136 -7.78 13.07 16.84
N GLN A 137 -6.76 13.69 17.50
CA GLN A 137 -6.42 13.44 18.90
C GLN A 137 -7.60 13.66 19.84
N ASN A 138 -8.37 14.74 19.63
CA ASN A 138 -9.57 15.05 20.43
C ASN A 138 -10.66 13.98 20.31
N ILE A 139 -10.78 13.35 19.14
CA ILE A 139 -11.77 12.29 18.92
C ILE A 139 -11.28 10.96 19.51
N ILE A 140 -10.06 10.53 19.18
CA ILE A 140 -9.54 9.23 19.60
C ILE A 140 -9.33 9.16 21.12
N SER A 141 -9.07 10.27 21.79
CA SER A 141 -8.94 10.33 23.25
C SER A 141 -10.22 9.90 23.98
N LYS A 142 -11.39 10.06 23.38
CA LYS A 142 -12.67 9.57 23.92
C LYS A 142 -12.78 8.05 23.93
N PHE A 143 -11.97 7.37 23.11
CA PHE A 143 -11.86 5.92 23.03
C PHE A 143 -10.62 5.38 23.78
N GLY A 144 -9.86 6.27 24.45
CA GLY A 144 -8.67 5.91 25.22
C GLY A 144 -7.38 5.86 24.41
N TYR A 145 -7.40 6.20 23.12
CA TYR A 145 -6.20 6.23 22.27
C TYR A 145 -5.48 7.57 22.32
N LYS A 146 -4.18 7.54 22.01
CA LYS A 146 -3.33 8.75 21.95
C LYS A 146 -2.35 8.65 20.79
N ILE A 147 -2.02 9.82 20.20
CA ILE A 147 -0.93 9.97 19.24
C ILE A 147 0.09 10.97 19.77
N ASN A 148 1.35 10.77 19.41
CA ASN A 148 2.45 11.70 19.72
C ASN A 148 2.81 12.48 18.44
N THR A 149 2.70 13.79 18.49
CA THR A 149 2.93 14.69 17.34
C THR A 149 4.16 15.60 17.53
N GLU A 150 5.07 15.28 18.48
CA GLU A 150 6.26 16.09 18.78
C GLU A 150 7.30 16.09 17.65
N SER A 151 7.35 15.04 16.86
CA SER A 151 8.26 14.91 15.72
C SER A 151 7.63 14.11 14.59
N LYS A 152 8.16 14.26 13.37
CA LYS A 152 7.76 13.46 12.21
C LYS A 152 7.79 11.96 12.50
N LYS A 153 8.85 11.49 13.16
CA LYS A 153 9.03 10.07 13.50
C LYS A 153 7.97 9.61 14.52
N SER A 154 7.82 10.35 15.63
CA SER A 154 6.85 10.00 16.67
C SER A 154 5.41 10.05 16.15
N THR A 155 5.09 10.99 15.27
CA THR A 155 3.79 11.07 14.60
C THR A 155 3.52 9.82 13.78
N THR A 156 4.47 9.41 12.93
CA THR A 156 4.31 8.22 12.09
C THR A 156 4.21 6.94 12.93
N GLU A 157 5.09 6.76 13.92
CA GLU A 157 5.07 5.60 14.79
C GLU A 157 3.76 5.49 15.57
N SER A 158 3.28 6.59 16.15
CA SER A 158 2.03 6.60 16.90
C SER A 158 0.79 6.45 16.04
N LEU A 159 0.79 6.94 14.80
CA LEU A 159 -0.29 6.68 13.84
C LEU A 159 -0.32 5.21 13.42
N ASN A 160 0.83 4.60 13.11
CA ASN A 160 0.89 3.17 12.82
C ASN A 160 0.45 2.31 14.00
N GLN A 161 0.84 2.69 15.23
CA GLN A 161 0.38 2.02 16.45
C GLN A 161 -1.14 2.15 16.61
N LEU A 162 -1.69 3.37 16.45
CA LEU A 162 -3.13 3.60 16.50
C LEU A 162 -3.89 2.71 15.51
N LEU A 163 -3.43 2.65 14.25
CA LEU A 163 -4.07 1.83 13.21
C LEU A 163 -4.03 0.33 13.55
N ASN A 164 -2.94 -0.14 14.18
CA ASN A 164 -2.85 -1.52 14.66
C ASN A 164 -3.79 -1.77 15.85
N ASP A 165 -3.84 -0.84 16.81
CA ASP A 165 -4.63 -0.99 18.04
C ASP A 165 -6.14 -0.99 17.77
N VAL A 166 -6.59 -0.21 16.77
CA VAL A 166 -8.00 -0.17 16.38
C VAL A 166 -8.43 -1.32 15.47
N ASN A 167 -7.48 -2.08 14.93
CA ASN A 167 -7.81 -3.16 14.00
C ASN A 167 -8.73 -4.20 14.64
N GLY A 168 -9.87 -4.46 13.99
CA GLY A 168 -10.90 -5.38 14.49
C GLY A 168 -11.83 -4.81 15.55
N THR A 169 -11.67 -3.54 15.96
CA THR A 169 -12.61 -2.87 16.87
C THR A 169 -13.80 -2.25 16.13
N ALA A 170 -14.87 -1.92 16.84
CA ALA A 170 -16.06 -1.29 16.24
C ALA A 170 -15.78 0.11 15.66
N GLU A 171 -14.84 0.84 16.27
CA GLU A 171 -14.42 2.19 15.87
C GLU A 171 -13.35 2.23 14.78
N ALA A 172 -12.78 1.10 14.37
CA ALA A 172 -11.66 1.00 13.42
C ALA A 172 -11.89 1.84 12.16
N ASN A 173 -12.99 1.62 11.45
CA ASN A 173 -13.27 2.30 10.18
C ASN A 173 -13.40 3.83 10.35
N MET A 174 -13.99 4.29 11.45
CA MET A 174 -14.09 5.71 11.76
C MET A 174 -12.71 6.32 12.02
N ILE A 175 -11.91 5.69 12.88
CA ILE A 175 -10.58 6.19 13.25
C ILE A 175 -9.62 6.17 12.06
N GLU A 176 -9.60 5.10 11.27
CA GLU A 176 -8.83 5.01 10.03
C GLU A 176 -9.21 6.11 9.04
N THR A 177 -10.51 6.37 8.87
CA THR A 177 -11.00 7.44 8.00
C THR A 177 -10.55 8.80 8.47
N LEU A 178 -10.59 9.08 9.77
CA LEU A 178 -10.13 10.34 10.35
C LEU A 178 -8.60 10.48 10.23
N ALA A 179 -7.86 9.41 10.47
CA ALA A 179 -6.40 9.39 10.30
C ALA A 179 -6.00 9.72 8.85
N ILE A 180 -6.66 9.10 7.85
CA ILE A 180 -6.41 9.43 6.44
C ILE A 180 -6.77 10.88 6.12
N ARG A 181 -7.87 11.40 6.65
CA ARG A 181 -8.29 12.80 6.44
C ARG A 181 -7.35 13.81 7.08
N SER A 182 -6.57 13.41 8.09
CA SER A 182 -5.53 14.27 8.69
C SER A 182 -4.27 14.35 7.82
N MET A 183 -4.10 13.43 6.87
CA MET A 183 -2.99 13.48 5.92
C MET A 183 -3.15 14.60 4.89
N SER A 184 -2.03 15.14 4.44
CA SER A 184 -1.98 16.01 3.27
C SER A 184 -2.35 15.22 2.01
N LYS A 185 -2.79 15.92 0.96
CA LYS A 185 -3.02 15.24 -0.33
C LYS A 185 -1.72 15.13 -1.10
N ALA A 186 -1.43 13.95 -1.64
CA ALA A 186 -0.33 13.80 -2.58
C ALA A 186 -0.64 14.56 -3.89
N VAL A 187 0.33 15.34 -4.38
CA VAL A 187 0.20 16.15 -5.58
C VAL A 187 1.38 15.89 -6.53
N TYR A 188 1.19 16.20 -7.82
CA TYR A 188 2.26 16.19 -8.79
C TYR A 188 2.89 17.58 -8.91
N THR A 189 4.22 17.66 -8.82
CA THR A 189 4.98 18.90 -8.93
C THR A 189 6.40 18.64 -9.43
N THR A 190 7.06 19.67 -9.91
CA THR A 190 8.50 19.61 -10.27
C THR A 190 9.41 19.85 -9.07
N GLN A 191 8.87 20.34 -7.94
CA GLN A 191 9.61 20.48 -6.69
C GLN A 191 9.51 19.20 -5.85
N ASN A 192 10.65 18.57 -5.59
CA ASN A 192 10.71 17.40 -4.76
C ASN A 192 10.75 17.77 -3.27
N ILE A 193 9.74 17.37 -2.51
CA ILE A 193 9.71 17.46 -1.03
C ILE A 193 9.64 16.09 -0.40
N GLY A 194 9.78 15.01 -1.19
CA GLY A 194 9.59 13.64 -0.74
C GLY A 194 8.13 13.22 -0.65
N HIS A 195 7.93 12.00 -0.15
CA HIS A 195 6.59 11.42 0.02
C HIS A 195 6.43 10.86 1.45
N TYR A 196 5.83 11.68 2.33
CA TYR A 196 5.69 11.37 3.75
C TYR A 196 5.08 9.98 4.01
N GLY A 197 3.91 9.67 3.45
CA GLY A 197 3.21 8.42 3.72
C GLY A 197 3.95 7.15 3.26
N LEU A 198 4.88 7.26 2.30
CA LEU A 198 5.71 6.15 1.81
C LEU A 198 7.11 6.12 2.42
N ALA A 199 7.51 7.15 3.17
CA ALA A 199 8.87 7.37 3.67
C ALA A 199 9.93 7.36 2.55
N PHE A 200 9.64 8.03 1.43
CA PHE A 200 10.56 8.13 0.30
C PHE A 200 11.02 9.57 0.09
N ASP A 201 12.33 9.76 -0.08
CA ASP A 201 12.90 11.07 -0.43
C ASP A 201 12.60 11.44 -1.89
N TYR A 202 12.48 10.46 -2.77
CA TYR A 202 12.13 10.62 -4.18
C TYR A 202 11.01 9.66 -4.57
N TYR A 203 9.94 10.17 -5.16
CA TYR A 203 8.87 9.34 -5.66
C TYR A 203 8.15 9.99 -6.84
N SER A 204 7.82 9.19 -7.83
CA SER A 204 6.89 9.56 -8.90
C SER A 204 6.02 8.35 -9.22
N HIS A 205 4.72 8.53 -9.28
CA HIS A 205 3.80 7.46 -9.60
C HIS A 205 3.55 7.45 -11.11
N PHE A 206 4.34 6.69 -11.85
CA PHE A 206 4.23 6.55 -13.30
C PHE A 206 3.72 5.16 -13.72
N THR A 207 3.70 4.20 -12.82
CA THR A 207 3.11 2.88 -13.05
C THR A 207 2.32 2.43 -11.83
N SER A 208 1.21 1.73 -12.08
CA SER A 208 0.35 1.12 -11.08
C SER A 208 -0.02 -0.31 -11.46
N PRO A 209 -0.46 -1.14 -10.51
CA PRO A 209 -0.89 -2.50 -10.77
C PRO A 209 -2.12 -2.57 -11.67
#